data_17d36d67c115a9af6a33da53f6367277
#
_entry.id   17d36d67c115a9af6a33da53f6367277
#
_cell.length_a   1.000
_cell.length_b   1.000
_cell.length_c   1.000
_cell.angle_alpha   90.00
_cell.angle_beta   90.00
_cell.angle_gamma   90.00
#
_symmetry.space_group_name_H-M   'P 1'
#
loop_
_entity.id
_entity.type
_entity.pdbx_description
1 polymer ?
#
loop_
_entity_poly.entity_id
_entity_poly.type
_entity_poly.pdbx_seq_one_letter_code
_entity_poly.pdbx_strand_id
1 'polypeptide(L)'
;SDLHLGNMPGMKSLVLNSITDTRELNLNTFCPNVESINIGSFADLEHLEIEDCFRLRSIQVYSNPKLTSIEFGSHPEAESLYCSYNGFSSLSLKSLPALRDIDLSSNEVLSHLELNEKTSISAILIQGCAFQSITDILKCCPSLRELSCSYNKLTELDLSDNSNISELRCEHNQLTRLMVPQGSLLEHLYCHSNQLDEDALNTLFDSLGQVLEPAIYYPTPPRQYRISFNDNPGADDCNRNILNDKN
;
A
#
# COMPACT_ATOMS: atom_id res chain seq x y z
N SER A 1 32.63 5.74 3.53
CA SER A 1 32.90 6.86 4.46
C SER A 1 31.56 7.23 5.11
N ASP A 2 31.52 7.30 6.43
CA ASP A 2 30.30 7.63 7.15
C ASP A 2 29.88 9.07 6.84
N LEU A 3 28.63 9.28 6.50
CA LEU A 3 28.06 10.61 6.33
C LEU A 3 27.99 11.30 7.70
N HIS A 4 28.76 12.36 7.88
CA HIS A 4 28.76 13.13 9.12
C HIS A 4 27.90 14.37 8.94
N LEU A 5 26.68 14.32 9.48
CA LEU A 5 25.81 15.49 9.58
C LEU A 5 26.10 16.23 10.89
N GLY A 6 26.23 17.56 10.85
CA GLY A 6 26.35 18.36 12.08
C GLY A 6 25.03 18.38 12.87
N ASN A 7 25.08 18.70 14.16
CA ASN A 7 23.87 18.84 14.98
C ASN A 7 22.99 20.00 14.47
N MET A 8 21.77 19.71 14.06
CA MET A 8 20.82 20.66 13.44
C MET A 8 19.46 20.61 14.15
N PRO A 9 19.38 21.06 15.42
CA PRO A 9 18.18 20.93 16.24
C PRO A 9 16.97 21.74 15.73
N GLY A 10 17.22 22.73 14.86
CA GLY A 10 16.17 23.55 14.26
C GLY A 10 15.62 23.01 12.93
N MET A 11 16.22 21.93 12.40
CA MET A 11 15.83 21.38 11.11
C MET A 11 14.42 20.75 11.19
N LYS A 12 13.58 21.10 10.21
CA LYS A 12 12.20 20.58 10.08
C LYS A 12 12.04 19.57 8.95
N SER A 13 12.86 19.70 7.92
CA SER A 13 12.86 18.79 6.77
C SER A 13 14.28 18.46 6.37
N LEU A 14 14.56 17.17 6.18
CA LEU A 14 15.85 16.66 5.73
C LEU A 14 15.67 15.93 4.41
N VAL A 15 16.46 16.31 3.40
CA VAL A 15 16.50 15.64 2.10
C VAL A 15 17.93 15.20 1.81
N LEU A 16 18.12 13.90 1.65
CA LEU A 16 19.40 13.28 1.30
C LEU A 16 19.20 12.35 0.10
N ASN A 17 19.83 12.64 -1.01
CA ASN A 17 19.68 11.84 -2.22
C ASN A 17 21.01 11.56 -2.89
N SER A 18 21.11 10.39 -3.52
CA SER A 18 22.23 10.00 -4.40
C SER A 18 23.59 10.03 -3.72
N ILE A 19 23.64 9.56 -2.47
CA ILE A 19 24.90 9.44 -1.72
C ILE A 19 25.45 8.03 -1.90
N THR A 20 26.72 7.92 -2.23
CA THR A 20 27.45 6.67 -2.38
C THR A 20 28.31 6.36 -1.16
N ASP A 21 28.77 5.12 -1.03
CA ASP A 21 29.70 4.65 0.01
C ASP A 21 29.20 4.83 1.46
N THR A 22 27.88 5.03 1.67
CA THR A 22 27.26 5.10 2.99
C THR A 22 26.43 3.84 3.22
N ARG A 23 26.81 3.02 4.19
CA ARG A 23 26.12 1.77 4.53
C ARG A 23 25.15 1.94 5.68
N GLU A 24 25.49 2.78 6.62
CA GLU A 24 24.70 3.06 7.81
C GLU A 24 24.42 4.55 7.90
N LEU A 25 23.18 4.92 8.19
CA LEU A 25 22.77 6.30 8.41
C LEU A 25 22.00 6.38 9.72
N ASN A 26 22.57 7.12 10.67
CA ASN A 26 21.94 7.37 11.96
C ASN A 26 21.57 8.85 12.07
N LEU A 27 20.26 9.14 12.18
CA LEU A 27 19.74 10.50 12.30
C LEU A 27 19.41 10.91 13.74
N ASN A 28 19.50 10.01 14.70
CA ASN A 28 19.04 10.20 16.08
C ASN A 28 19.65 11.44 16.76
N THR A 29 20.93 11.70 16.52
CA THR A 29 21.66 12.82 17.17
C THR A 29 21.67 14.11 16.35
N PHE A 30 21.30 14.08 15.07
CA PHE A 30 21.47 15.21 14.16
C PHE A 30 20.24 16.10 14.07
N CYS A 31 19.04 15.50 14.02
CA CYS A 31 17.79 16.19 13.68
C CYS A 31 16.64 15.80 14.60
N PRO A 32 16.71 15.96 15.92
CA PRO A 32 15.69 15.43 16.85
C PRO A 32 14.31 16.08 16.66
N ASN A 33 14.22 17.24 15.98
CA ASN A 33 12.96 17.97 15.75
C ASN A 33 12.51 17.92 14.28
N VAL A 34 13.07 17.01 13.46
CA VAL A 34 12.67 16.85 12.07
C VAL A 34 11.22 16.34 11.98
N GLU A 35 10.46 16.94 11.08
CA GLU A 35 9.06 16.60 10.83
C GLU A 35 8.87 15.79 9.53
N SER A 36 9.83 15.91 8.60
CA SER A 36 9.85 15.13 7.37
C SER A 36 11.27 14.72 6.99
N ILE A 37 11.42 13.48 6.56
CA ILE A 37 12.66 12.98 5.95
C ILE A 37 12.39 12.47 4.54
N ASN A 38 13.35 12.69 3.65
CA ASN A 38 13.37 12.15 2.30
C ASN A 38 14.79 11.63 2.03
N ILE A 39 14.94 10.30 2.00
CA ILE A 39 16.21 9.59 1.86
C ILE A 39 16.11 8.68 0.65
N GLY A 40 16.77 9.03 -0.43
CA GLY A 40 16.61 8.30 -1.68
C GLY A 40 17.89 8.04 -2.44
N SER A 41 17.87 6.95 -3.22
CA SER A 41 18.94 6.63 -4.18
C SER A 41 20.32 6.46 -3.56
N PHE A 42 20.41 5.82 -2.41
CA PHE A 42 21.66 5.39 -1.81
C PHE A 42 22.02 3.99 -2.34
N ALA A 43 23.07 3.88 -3.07
CA ALA A 43 23.45 2.60 -3.68
C ALA A 43 23.89 1.54 -2.64
N ASP A 44 24.41 1.98 -1.51
CA ASP A 44 25.06 1.12 -0.52
C ASP A 44 24.41 1.14 0.87
N LEU A 45 23.35 1.90 1.10
CA LEU A 45 22.67 1.98 2.40
C LEU A 45 22.04 0.64 2.77
N GLU A 46 22.45 0.08 3.88
CA GLU A 46 22.02 -1.22 4.40
C GLU A 46 21.10 -1.05 5.63
N HIS A 47 21.35 0.00 6.42
CA HIS A 47 20.66 0.26 7.69
C HIS A 47 20.39 1.74 7.92
N LEU A 48 19.20 2.07 8.44
CA LEU A 48 18.76 3.43 8.78
C LEU A 48 18.22 3.46 10.21
N GLU A 49 18.71 4.39 11.03
CA GLU A 49 18.24 4.64 12.39
C GLU A 49 17.60 6.03 12.48
N ILE A 50 16.33 6.08 12.91
CA ILE A 50 15.55 7.31 13.08
C ILE A 50 14.78 7.35 14.41
N GLU A 51 15.16 6.53 15.39
CA GLU A 51 14.44 6.29 16.63
C GLU A 51 14.14 7.55 17.45
N ASP A 52 15.07 8.50 17.49
CA ASP A 52 14.96 9.72 18.29
C ASP A 52 14.38 10.93 17.53
N CYS A 53 13.90 10.74 16.32
CA CYS A 53 13.25 11.79 15.52
C CYS A 53 11.75 11.91 15.86
N PHE A 54 11.41 12.20 17.09
CA PHE A 54 10.06 12.07 17.67
C PHE A 54 8.95 12.92 17.04
N ARG A 55 9.29 13.87 16.14
CA ARG A 55 8.32 14.75 15.49
C ARG A 55 8.04 14.38 14.05
N LEU A 56 8.54 13.22 13.59
CA LEU A 56 8.30 12.77 12.22
C LEU A 56 6.82 12.57 11.96
N ARG A 57 6.37 13.19 10.86
CA ARG A 57 5.01 13.06 10.28
C ARG A 57 5.05 12.40 8.92
N SER A 58 6.11 12.63 8.15
CA SER A 58 6.29 12.04 6.83
C SER A 58 7.67 11.39 6.73
N ILE A 59 7.68 10.11 6.39
CA ILE A 59 8.87 9.30 6.22
C ILE A 59 8.93 8.82 4.78
N GLN A 60 9.91 9.30 4.02
CA GLN A 60 10.17 8.88 2.64
C GLN A 60 11.57 8.30 2.55
N VAL A 61 11.65 7.00 2.26
CA VAL A 61 12.91 6.25 2.15
C VAL A 61 12.78 5.34 0.94
N TYR A 62 13.33 5.72 -0.20
CA TYR A 62 13.06 5.03 -1.46
C TYR A 62 14.31 4.82 -2.32
N SER A 63 14.25 3.80 -3.16
CA SER A 63 15.35 3.47 -4.11
C SER A 63 16.69 3.24 -3.43
N ASN A 64 16.67 2.53 -2.30
CA ASN A 64 17.87 2.09 -1.59
C ASN A 64 17.92 0.55 -1.63
N PRO A 65 18.40 -0.06 -2.72
CA PRO A 65 18.20 -1.50 -2.98
C PRO A 65 18.88 -2.44 -1.98
N LYS A 66 19.83 -1.94 -1.21
CA LYS A 66 20.49 -2.71 -0.14
C LYS A 66 19.93 -2.46 1.25
N LEU A 67 18.99 -1.51 1.39
CA LEU A 67 18.39 -1.19 2.68
C LEU A 67 17.42 -2.31 3.09
N THR A 68 17.82 -3.06 4.11
CA THR A 68 17.08 -4.21 4.61
C THR A 68 16.44 -3.98 5.97
N SER A 69 16.82 -2.91 6.68
CA SER A 69 16.27 -2.58 7.99
C SER A 69 16.17 -1.08 8.24
N ILE A 70 15.10 -0.69 8.93
CA ILE A 70 14.90 0.65 9.50
C ILE A 70 14.57 0.48 10.98
N GLU A 71 15.30 1.18 11.85
CA GLU A 71 14.94 1.32 13.25
C GLU A 71 14.10 2.58 13.44
N PHE A 72 12.78 2.39 13.44
CA PHE A 72 11.83 3.50 13.53
C PHE A 72 11.77 4.16 14.91
N GLY A 73 11.98 3.40 16.00
CA GLY A 73 11.64 3.89 17.32
C GLY A 73 10.12 4.18 17.44
N SER A 74 9.76 5.24 18.15
CA SER A 74 8.35 5.62 18.37
C SER A 74 8.02 6.95 17.71
N HIS A 75 7.18 6.93 16.68
CA HIS A 75 6.73 8.12 15.95
C HIS A 75 5.19 8.24 15.99
N PRO A 76 4.62 8.74 17.10
CA PRO A 76 3.17 8.78 17.30
C PRO A 76 2.44 9.73 16.36
N GLU A 77 3.15 10.66 15.69
CA GLU A 77 2.59 11.62 14.75
C GLU A 77 2.84 11.27 13.27
N ALA A 78 3.51 10.13 12.99
CA ALA A 78 3.80 9.74 11.62
C ALA A 78 2.53 9.29 10.89
N GLU A 79 2.10 10.09 9.90
CA GLU A 79 0.88 9.87 9.13
C GLU A 79 1.16 9.18 7.79
N SER A 80 2.35 9.36 7.21
CA SER A 80 2.70 8.79 5.91
C SER A 80 4.06 8.11 5.91
N LEU A 81 4.12 6.93 5.29
CA LEU A 81 5.32 6.13 5.10
C LEU A 81 5.45 5.72 3.64
N TYR A 82 6.46 6.22 2.95
CA TYR A 82 6.77 5.89 1.56
C TYR A 82 8.16 5.25 1.51
N CYS A 83 8.19 3.92 1.43
CA CYS A 83 9.42 3.11 1.48
C CYS A 83 9.54 2.17 0.28
N SER A 84 9.28 2.69 -0.93
CA SER A 84 9.31 1.91 -2.16
C SER A 84 10.74 1.65 -2.68
N TYR A 85 10.92 0.57 -3.46
CA TYR A 85 12.20 0.23 -4.10
C TYR A 85 13.37 0.05 -3.12
N ASN A 86 13.16 -0.66 -2.01
CA ASN A 86 14.19 -1.04 -1.05
C ASN A 86 14.36 -2.57 -1.01
N GLY A 87 15.19 -3.06 -0.09
CA GLY A 87 15.51 -4.48 0.07
C GLY A 87 14.82 -5.16 1.25
N PHE A 88 13.70 -4.63 1.77
CA PHE A 88 13.02 -5.21 2.92
C PHE A 88 12.46 -6.59 2.60
N SER A 89 12.67 -7.56 3.49
CA SER A 89 12.00 -8.87 3.46
C SER A 89 10.82 -8.94 4.44
N SER A 90 10.91 -8.16 5.50
CA SER A 90 9.86 -7.98 6.52
C SER A 90 9.93 -6.56 7.08
N LEU A 91 8.80 -6.05 7.57
CA LEU A 91 8.73 -4.75 8.20
C LEU A 91 7.68 -4.76 9.32
N SER A 92 8.02 -4.13 10.46
CA SER A 92 7.07 -3.91 11.54
C SER A 92 6.78 -2.42 11.68
N LEU A 93 5.51 -2.04 11.57
CA LEU A 93 5.03 -0.66 11.68
C LEU A 93 4.26 -0.40 12.98
N LYS A 94 4.40 -1.28 13.97
CA LYS A 94 3.70 -1.17 15.25
C LYS A 94 4.03 0.09 16.03
N SER A 95 5.20 0.66 15.80
CA SER A 95 5.64 1.90 16.43
C SER A 95 5.11 3.18 15.76
N LEU A 96 4.33 3.05 14.68
CA LEU A 96 3.77 4.14 13.88
C LEU A 96 2.22 4.14 13.93
N PRO A 97 1.60 4.41 15.07
CA PRO A 97 0.16 4.18 15.25
C PRO A 97 -0.75 5.16 14.49
N ALA A 98 -0.22 6.30 14.03
CA ALA A 98 -0.98 7.33 13.34
C ALA A 98 -1.01 7.18 11.81
N LEU A 99 -0.35 6.14 11.25
CA LEU A 99 -0.27 5.94 9.81
C LEU A 99 -1.65 5.89 9.15
N ARG A 100 -1.73 6.59 8.01
CA ARG A 100 -2.88 6.64 7.10
C ARG A 100 -2.55 6.13 5.72
N ASP A 101 -1.35 6.46 5.23
CA ASP A 101 -0.93 6.15 3.87
C ASP A 101 0.42 5.43 3.91
N ILE A 102 0.46 4.26 3.27
CA ILE A 102 1.64 3.39 3.23
C ILE A 102 1.93 3.04 1.78
N ASP A 103 3.16 3.31 1.32
CA ASP A 103 3.71 2.79 0.07
C ASP A 103 4.99 2.00 0.33
N LEU A 104 4.92 0.70 0.16
CA LEU A 104 6.02 -0.26 0.25
C LEU A 104 6.27 -0.95 -1.10
N SER A 105 5.81 -0.36 -2.18
CA SER A 105 5.87 -0.94 -3.53
C SER A 105 7.30 -1.30 -3.95
N SER A 106 7.42 -2.35 -4.75
CA SER A 106 8.72 -2.77 -5.33
C SER A 106 9.80 -3.08 -4.28
N ASN A 107 9.38 -3.61 -3.13
CA ASN A 107 10.26 -4.36 -2.25
C ASN A 107 10.12 -5.84 -2.62
N GLU A 108 10.88 -6.29 -3.62
CA GLU A 108 10.64 -7.55 -4.34
C GLU A 108 10.67 -8.81 -3.47
N VAL A 109 11.26 -8.72 -2.27
CA VAL A 109 11.36 -9.83 -1.31
C VAL A 109 10.47 -9.63 -0.07
N LEU A 110 9.74 -8.52 0.02
CA LEU A 110 8.85 -8.22 1.15
C LEU A 110 7.65 -9.16 1.14
N SER A 111 7.56 -9.99 2.16
CA SER A 111 6.51 -11.00 2.31
C SER A 111 5.81 -10.96 3.66
N HIS A 112 6.30 -10.14 4.58
CA HIS A 112 5.74 -10.02 5.92
C HIS A 112 5.67 -8.55 6.36
N LEU A 113 4.47 -8.11 6.80
CA LEU A 113 4.21 -6.78 7.32
C LEU A 113 3.41 -6.89 8.62
N GLU A 114 3.93 -6.30 9.68
CA GLU A 114 3.23 -6.24 10.96
C GLU A 114 2.62 -4.86 11.21
N LEU A 115 1.34 -4.83 11.53
CA LEU A 115 0.58 -3.64 11.89
C LEU A 115 0.03 -3.75 13.33
N ASN A 116 -0.41 -2.63 13.87
CA ASN A 116 -1.24 -2.61 15.08
C ASN A 116 -2.64 -3.15 14.78
N GLU A 117 -3.32 -3.70 15.78
CA GLU A 117 -4.74 -3.99 15.69
C GLU A 117 -5.54 -2.67 15.48
N LYS A 118 -6.45 -2.65 14.51
CA LYS A 118 -7.34 -1.51 14.22
C LYS A 118 -6.60 -0.19 13.95
N THR A 119 -5.93 -0.13 12.83
CA THR A 119 -5.27 1.09 12.34
C THR A 119 -6.28 2.05 11.70
N SER A 120 -5.83 3.30 11.49
CA SER A 120 -6.55 4.31 10.69
C SER A 120 -6.08 4.36 9.24
N ILE A 121 -5.38 3.33 8.78
CA ILE A 121 -4.82 3.25 7.43
C ILE A 121 -5.94 3.29 6.41
N SER A 122 -5.81 4.21 5.45
CA SER A 122 -6.76 4.44 4.36
C SER A 122 -6.21 4.03 3.00
N ALA A 123 -4.89 4.02 2.82
CA ALA A 123 -4.25 3.60 1.58
C ALA A 123 -3.06 2.68 1.86
N ILE A 124 -3.00 1.55 1.14
CA ILE A 124 -1.90 0.57 1.17
C ILE A 124 -1.47 0.26 -0.26
N LEU A 125 -0.23 0.59 -0.58
CA LEU A 125 0.42 0.25 -1.84
C LEU A 125 1.56 -0.74 -1.56
N ILE A 126 1.40 -1.97 -2.00
CA ILE A 126 2.35 -3.10 -1.84
C ILE A 126 2.53 -3.86 -3.17
N GLN A 127 2.38 -3.16 -4.29
CA GLN A 127 2.59 -3.78 -5.59
C GLN A 127 4.06 -4.16 -5.81
N GLY A 128 4.30 -5.27 -6.52
CA GLY A 128 5.66 -5.74 -6.82
C GLY A 128 6.42 -6.22 -5.59
N CYS A 129 5.73 -6.87 -4.66
CA CYS A 129 6.29 -7.51 -3.48
C CYS A 129 6.21 -9.06 -3.59
N ALA A 130 6.39 -9.77 -2.48
CA ALA A 130 6.38 -11.23 -2.44
C ALA A 130 5.27 -11.82 -1.56
N PHE A 131 4.20 -11.07 -1.29
CA PHE A 131 3.11 -11.53 -0.43
C PHE A 131 2.36 -12.73 -1.03
N GLN A 132 2.16 -13.77 -0.23
CA GLN A 132 1.31 -14.92 -0.55
C GLN A 132 -0.09 -14.77 0.08
N SER A 133 -0.20 -14.00 1.15
CA SER A 133 -1.45 -13.62 1.79
C SER A 133 -1.29 -12.25 2.47
N ILE A 134 -2.36 -11.47 2.48
CA ILE A 134 -2.45 -10.18 3.19
C ILE A 134 -3.68 -10.14 4.13
N THR A 135 -4.25 -11.29 4.44
CA THR A 135 -5.46 -11.41 5.28
C THR A 135 -5.30 -10.72 6.63
N ASP A 136 -4.16 -10.87 7.30
CA ASP A 136 -3.95 -10.26 8.60
C ASP A 136 -3.73 -8.74 8.50
N ILE A 137 -3.16 -8.26 7.40
CA ILE A 137 -3.06 -6.82 7.10
C ILE A 137 -4.46 -6.22 6.96
N LEU A 138 -5.34 -6.85 6.18
CA LEU A 138 -6.70 -6.36 5.92
C LEU A 138 -7.55 -6.28 7.19
N LYS A 139 -7.44 -7.27 8.09
CA LYS A 139 -8.12 -7.26 9.39
C LYS A 139 -7.72 -6.07 10.27
N CYS A 140 -6.47 -5.62 10.14
CA CYS A 140 -5.97 -4.46 10.88
C CYS A 140 -6.44 -3.12 10.30
N CYS A 141 -7.00 -3.08 9.08
CA CYS A 141 -7.28 -1.86 8.33
C CYS A 141 -8.78 -1.69 7.98
N PRO A 142 -9.68 -1.52 8.95
CA PRO A 142 -11.13 -1.41 8.69
C PRO A 142 -11.52 -0.13 7.93
N SER A 143 -10.65 0.88 7.90
CA SER A 143 -10.86 2.16 7.21
C SER A 143 -10.30 2.19 5.79
N LEU A 144 -9.81 1.06 5.27
CA LEU A 144 -9.13 0.97 3.98
C LEU A 144 -10.05 1.41 2.84
N ARG A 145 -9.53 2.32 1.99
CA ARG A 145 -10.19 2.87 0.80
C ARG A 145 -9.47 2.51 -0.48
N GLU A 146 -8.15 2.46 -0.42
CA GLU A 146 -7.30 2.16 -1.55
C GLU A 146 -6.37 1.00 -1.21
N LEU A 147 -6.39 -0.03 -2.05
CA LEU A 147 -5.46 -1.15 -1.98
C LEU A 147 -4.85 -1.40 -3.35
N SER A 148 -3.52 -1.32 -3.42
CA SER A 148 -2.76 -1.79 -4.57
C SER A 148 -1.83 -2.92 -4.15
N CYS A 149 -2.20 -4.16 -4.52
CA CYS A 149 -1.44 -5.39 -4.23
C CYS A 149 -1.10 -6.19 -5.50
N SER A 150 -1.07 -5.52 -6.64
CA SER A 150 -0.69 -6.14 -7.92
C SER A 150 0.73 -6.70 -7.91
N TYR A 151 1.02 -7.63 -8.83
CA TYR A 151 2.35 -8.24 -8.97
C TYR A 151 2.88 -8.84 -7.66
N ASN A 152 2.02 -9.62 -6.98
CA ASN A 152 2.35 -10.43 -5.81
C ASN A 152 2.11 -11.92 -6.11
N LYS A 153 1.99 -12.75 -5.07
CA LYS A 153 1.76 -14.20 -5.17
C LYS A 153 0.47 -14.60 -4.46
N LEU A 154 -0.52 -13.70 -4.40
CA LEU A 154 -1.77 -13.94 -3.71
C LEU A 154 -2.61 -14.99 -4.44
N THR A 155 -3.14 -15.96 -3.70
CA THR A 155 -4.03 -17.01 -4.23
C THR A 155 -5.51 -16.72 -3.94
N GLU A 156 -5.77 -15.94 -2.91
CA GLU A 156 -7.10 -15.45 -2.54
C GLU A 156 -7.00 -14.06 -1.93
N LEU A 157 -8.09 -13.29 -2.06
CA LEU A 157 -8.21 -11.95 -1.49
C LEU A 157 -9.63 -11.75 -0.98
N ASP A 158 -9.77 -11.55 0.32
CA ASP A 158 -11.06 -11.32 0.98
C ASP A 158 -11.09 -9.94 1.63
N LEU A 159 -11.90 -9.06 1.04
CA LEU A 159 -12.14 -7.69 1.47
C LEU A 159 -13.54 -7.51 2.06
N SER A 160 -14.27 -8.61 2.36
CA SER A 160 -15.68 -8.55 2.79
C SER A 160 -15.91 -7.64 3.99
N ASP A 161 -14.92 -7.49 4.88
CA ASP A 161 -14.96 -6.63 6.06
C ASP A 161 -14.47 -5.20 5.81
N ASN A 162 -13.92 -4.89 4.62
CA ASN A 162 -13.36 -3.58 4.28
C ASN A 162 -14.40 -2.73 3.53
N SER A 163 -15.50 -2.37 4.18
CA SER A 163 -16.68 -1.73 3.57
C SER A 163 -16.43 -0.36 2.91
N ASN A 164 -15.30 0.26 3.17
CA ASN A 164 -14.93 1.57 2.63
C ASN A 164 -14.09 1.50 1.34
N ILE A 165 -13.76 0.28 0.86
CA ILE A 165 -12.89 0.11 -0.30
C ILE A 165 -13.54 0.73 -1.54
N SER A 166 -12.80 1.62 -2.22
CA SER A 166 -13.22 2.32 -3.43
C SER A 166 -12.29 2.11 -4.62
N GLU A 167 -11.03 1.79 -4.35
CA GLU A 167 -10.05 1.45 -5.37
C GLU A 167 -9.31 0.16 -5.02
N LEU A 168 -9.34 -0.82 -5.91
CA LEU A 168 -8.67 -2.10 -5.78
C LEU A 168 -7.86 -2.42 -7.04
N ARG A 169 -6.55 -2.58 -6.85
CA ARG A 169 -5.60 -3.09 -7.85
C ARG A 169 -4.99 -4.38 -7.34
N CYS A 170 -5.40 -5.50 -7.92
CA CYS A 170 -4.91 -6.84 -7.55
C CYS A 170 -4.54 -7.69 -8.77
N GLU A 171 -4.31 -7.02 -9.91
CA GLU A 171 -3.89 -7.67 -11.15
C GLU A 171 -2.51 -8.35 -11.00
N HIS A 172 -2.22 -9.31 -11.90
CA HIS A 172 -0.97 -10.07 -11.91
C HIS A 172 -0.66 -10.76 -10.59
N ASN A 173 -1.64 -11.54 -10.11
CA ASN A 173 -1.52 -12.45 -8.97
C ASN A 173 -1.91 -13.88 -9.41
N GLN A 174 -2.24 -14.74 -8.47
CA GLN A 174 -2.68 -16.12 -8.71
C GLN A 174 -4.08 -16.34 -8.09
N LEU A 175 -4.91 -15.28 -8.04
CA LEU A 175 -6.19 -15.30 -7.35
C LEU A 175 -7.16 -16.26 -8.02
N THR A 176 -7.60 -17.26 -7.28
CA THR A 176 -8.73 -18.13 -7.62
C THR A 176 -10.02 -17.65 -6.97
N ARG A 177 -9.92 -16.76 -5.98
CA ARG A 177 -11.05 -16.20 -5.23
C ARG A 177 -10.78 -14.73 -4.90
N LEU A 178 -11.77 -13.88 -5.22
CA LEU A 178 -11.78 -12.46 -4.87
C LEU A 178 -13.14 -12.11 -4.29
N MET A 179 -13.15 -11.67 -3.03
CA MET A 179 -14.38 -11.24 -2.37
C MET A 179 -14.29 -9.76 -2.00
N VAL A 180 -15.37 -9.03 -2.27
CA VAL A 180 -15.56 -7.63 -1.89
C VAL A 180 -16.81 -7.51 -1.03
N PRO A 181 -17.00 -6.42 -0.27
CA PRO A 181 -18.22 -6.22 0.50
C PRO A 181 -19.47 -6.30 -0.36
N GLN A 182 -20.52 -6.92 0.16
CA GLN A 182 -21.81 -6.96 -0.55
C GLN A 182 -22.37 -5.55 -0.76
N GLY A 183 -22.73 -5.23 -1.99
CA GLY A 183 -23.11 -3.87 -2.38
C GLY A 183 -21.93 -2.89 -2.46
N SER A 184 -20.72 -3.41 -2.67
CA SER A 184 -19.50 -2.62 -2.78
C SER A 184 -19.61 -1.53 -3.82
N LEU A 185 -19.19 -0.32 -3.46
CA LEU A 185 -19.14 0.85 -4.32
C LEU A 185 -17.72 1.09 -4.86
N LEU A 186 -17.03 0.02 -5.25
CA LEU A 186 -15.73 0.13 -5.92
C LEU A 186 -15.86 0.97 -7.19
N GLU A 187 -15.11 2.06 -7.25
CA GLU A 187 -15.01 2.94 -8.41
C GLU A 187 -14.02 2.38 -9.44
N HIS A 188 -12.95 1.77 -8.94
CA HIS A 188 -11.89 1.18 -9.75
C HIS A 188 -11.55 -0.24 -9.26
N LEU A 189 -11.71 -1.21 -10.15
CA LEU A 189 -11.37 -2.61 -9.91
C LEU A 189 -10.49 -3.14 -11.04
N TYR A 190 -9.24 -3.46 -10.72
CA TYR A 190 -8.30 -4.10 -11.63
C TYR A 190 -7.94 -5.47 -11.06
N CYS A 191 -8.51 -6.53 -11.66
CA CYS A 191 -8.28 -7.92 -11.25
C CYS A 191 -7.90 -8.83 -12.42
N HIS A 192 -7.47 -8.25 -13.54
CA HIS A 192 -7.02 -9.00 -14.71
C HIS A 192 -5.74 -9.81 -14.43
N SER A 193 -5.42 -10.76 -15.29
CA SER A 193 -4.21 -11.59 -15.17
C SER A 193 -4.12 -12.31 -13.81
N ASN A 194 -5.21 -13.02 -13.48
CA ASN A 194 -5.34 -13.88 -12.30
C ASN A 194 -5.83 -15.28 -12.72
N GLN A 195 -6.35 -16.06 -11.79
CA GLN A 195 -6.88 -17.42 -12.01
C GLN A 195 -8.37 -17.52 -11.64
N LEU A 196 -9.12 -16.40 -11.76
CA LEU A 196 -10.57 -16.38 -11.49
C LEU A 196 -11.32 -17.13 -12.60
N ASP A 197 -12.07 -18.15 -12.23
CA ASP A 197 -12.95 -18.86 -13.14
C ASP A 197 -14.30 -18.14 -13.31
N GLU A 198 -15.20 -18.72 -14.11
CA GLU A 198 -16.53 -18.17 -14.37
C GLU A 198 -17.31 -17.93 -13.08
N ASP A 199 -17.35 -18.91 -12.18
CA ASP A 199 -18.10 -18.82 -10.93
C ASP A 199 -17.54 -17.75 -9.99
N ALA A 200 -16.21 -17.64 -9.90
CA ALA A 200 -15.54 -16.62 -9.12
C ALA A 200 -15.82 -15.21 -9.65
N LEU A 201 -15.81 -15.00 -10.97
CA LEU A 201 -16.13 -13.72 -11.59
C LEU A 201 -17.60 -13.37 -11.43
N ASN A 202 -18.53 -14.32 -11.64
CA ASN A 202 -19.95 -14.09 -11.46
C ASN A 202 -20.26 -13.72 -9.98
N THR A 203 -19.67 -14.42 -9.02
CA THR A 203 -19.79 -14.12 -7.59
C THR A 203 -19.28 -12.73 -7.25
N LEU A 204 -18.11 -12.34 -7.80
CA LEU A 204 -17.55 -11.01 -7.65
C LEU A 204 -18.50 -9.93 -8.18
N PHE A 205 -19.03 -10.11 -9.40
CA PHE A 205 -19.94 -9.15 -10.03
C PHE A 205 -21.26 -9.03 -9.26
N ASP A 206 -21.79 -10.12 -8.71
CA ASP A 206 -22.97 -10.10 -7.86
C ASP A 206 -22.78 -9.29 -6.58
N SER A 207 -21.54 -9.25 -6.06
CA SER A 207 -21.18 -8.50 -4.85
C SER A 207 -21.11 -7.00 -5.08
N LEU A 208 -20.90 -6.53 -6.32
CA LEU A 208 -20.82 -5.11 -6.62
C LEU A 208 -22.18 -4.42 -6.43
N GLY A 209 -22.17 -3.22 -5.86
CA GLY A 209 -23.36 -2.39 -5.69
C GLY A 209 -23.87 -1.83 -7.01
N GLN A 210 -25.12 -1.34 -6.99
CA GLN A 210 -25.63 -0.55 -8.11
C GLN A 210 -24.93 0.80 -8.14
N VAL A 211 -24.55 1.23 -9.33
CA VAL A 211 -24.16 2.59 -9.58
C VAL A 211 -25.43 3.46 -9.54
N LEU A 212 -25.63 4.14 -8.41
CA LEU A 212 -26.71 5.13 -8.37
C LEU A 212 -26.36 6.25 -9.35
N GLU A 213 -27.17 6.42 -10.40
CA GLU A 213 -27.08 7.60 -11.24
C GLU A 213 -27.07 8.85 -10.35
N PRO A 214 -26.12 9.80 -10.54
CA PRO A 214 -26.13 11.02 -9.76
C PRO A 214 -27.45 11.76 -10.01
N ALA A 215 -28.17 12.10 -8.95
CA ALA A 215 -29.36 12.93 -9.03
C ALA A 215 -29.06 14.16 -9.92
N ILE A 216 -29.93 14.42 -10.87
CA ILE A 216 -29.83 15.37 -12.01
C ILE A 216 -29.65 16.82 -11.53
N TYR A 217 -28.57 17.18 -10.84
CA TYR A 217 -28.42 18.58 -10.40
C TYR A 217 -27.03 19.21 -10.45
N TYR A 218 -26.00 18.53 -10.94
CA TYR A 218 -24.69 19.16 -11.19
C TYR A 218 -24.05 18.63 -12.47
N PRO A 219 -23.43 19.49 -13.30
CA PRO A 219 -22.70 19.06 -14.49
C PRO A 219 -21.29 18.56 -14.14
N THR A 220 -21.22 17.54 -13.28
CA THR A 220 -20.00 16.76 -13.10
C THR A 220 -20.09 15.57 -14.03
N PRO A 221 -19.01 15.24 -14.77
CA PRO A 221 -19.02 14.03 -15.60
C PRO A 221 -19.36 12.83 -14.73
N PRO A 222 -20.16 11.87 -15.26
CA PRO A 222 -20.51 10.66 -14.52
C PRO A 222 -19.22 9.99 -14.02
N ARG A 223 -19.22 9.48 -12.79
CA ARG A 223 -18.10 8.72 -12.24
C ARG A 223 -17.83 7.56 -13.19
N GLN A 224 -16.64 7.52 -13.77
CA GLN A 224 -16.24 6.45 -14.67
C GLN A 224 -15.78 5.27 -13.83
N TYR A 225 -16.66 4.32 -13.57
CA TYR A 225 -16.29 3.03 -13.01
C TYR A 225 -15.43 2.28 -14.01
N ARG A 226 -14.32 1.72 -13.53
CA ARG A 226 -13.41 0.92 -14.36
C ARG A 226 -13.27 -0.45 -13.75
N ILE A 227 -13.71 -1.46 -14.50
CA ILE A 227 -13.50 -2.86 -14.14
C ILE A 227 -12.65 -3.51 -15.23
N SER A 228 -11.51 -4.07 -14.84
CA SER A 228 -10.64 -4.83 -15.73
C SER A 228 -10.44 -6.23 -15.16
N PHE A 229 -10.90 -7.25 -15.87
CA PHE A 229 -10.89 -8.66 -15.47
C PHE A 229 -10.44 -9.62 -16.57
N ASN A 230 -9.94 -9.10 -17.69
CA ASN A 230 -9.39 -9.92 -18.77
C ASN A 230 -8.22 -10.80 -18.29
N ASP A 231 -7.82 -11.77 -19.12
CA ASP A 231 -6.72 -12.69 -18.80
C ASP A 231 -6.95 -13.51 -17.50
N ASN A 232 -8.23 -13.76 -17.18
CA ASN A 232 -8.67 -14.75 -16.23
C ASN A 232 -9.29 -15.94 -16.96
N PRO A 233 -9.22 -17.17 -16.46
CA PRO A 233 -9.81 -18.35 -17.10
C PRO A 233 -11.31 -18.21 -17.40
N GLY A 234 -12.07 -17.55 -16.52
CA GLY A 234 -13.50 -17.34 -16.69
C GLY A 234 -13.90 -16.07 -17.45
N ALA A 235 -12.94 -15.28 -17.96
CA ALA A 235 -13.24 -13.96 -18.51
C ALA A 235 -14.14 -13.98 -19.75
N ASP A 236 -14.07 -15.04 -20.56
CA ASP A 236 -14.89 -15.18 -21.77
C ASP A 236 -16.28 -15.78 -21.49
N ASP A 237 -16.40 -16.58 -20.43
CA ASP A 237 -17.59 -17.36 -20.11
C ASP A 237 -18.49 -16.68 -19.07
N CYS A 238 -17.97 -15.72 -18.27
CA CYS A 238 -18.71 -15.06 -17.20
C CYS A 238 -19.92 -14.25 -17.70
N ASN A 239 -20.93 -14.15 -16.88
CA ASN A 239 -22.16 -13.45 -17.19
C ASN A 239 -22.00 -11.91 -17.04
N ARG A 240 -21.57 -11.24 -18.10
CA ARG A 240 -21.38 -9.78 -18.14
C ARG A 240 -22.69 -8.97 -17.98
N ASN A 241 -23.86 -9.61 -18.15
CA ASN A 241 -25.13 -8.93 -17.92
C ASN A 241 -25.34 -8.54 -16.47
N ILE A 242 -24.72 -9.25 -15.51
CA ILE A 242 -24.74 -8.86 -14.09
C ILE A 242 -24.19 -7.44 -13.90
N LEU A 243 -23.14 -7.06 -14.64
CA LEU A 243 -22.57 -5.71 -14.60
C LEU A 243 -23.48 -4.68 -15.28
N ASN A 244 -24.17 -5.07 -16.37
CA ASN A 244 -25.10 -4.18 -17.07
C ASN A 244 -26.34 -3.84 -16.24
N ASP A 245 -26.81 -4.79 -15.43
CA ASP A 245 -27.99 -4.61 -14.56
C ASP A 245 -27.70 -3.71 -13.35
N LYS A 246 -26.42 -3.35 -13.14
CA LYS A 246 -25.96 -2.51 -12.02
C LYS A 246 -25.62 -1.07 -12.44
N ASN A 247 -25.72 -0.75 -13.74
CA ASN A 247 -25.49 0.59 -14.30
C ASN A 247 -26.79 1.39 -14.43
#